data_a596264fc8a0c97cae6c0bb7946cb2a2
#
_entry.id   a596264fc8a0c97cae6c0bb7946cb2a2
#
_cell.length_a   1.000
_cell.length_b   1.000
_cell.length_c   1.000
_cell.angle_alpha   90.00
_cell.angle_beta   90.00
_cell.angle_gamma   90.00
#
_symmetry.space_group_name_H-M   'P 1'
#
loop_
_entity.id
_entity.type
_entity.pdbx_description
1 polymer ?
#
loop_
_entity_poly.entity_id
_entity_poly.type
_entity_poly.pdbx_seq_one_letter_code
_entity_poly.pdbx_strand_id
1 'polypeptide(L)'
;MAQLRTDVDLDLEERRRVLDAWVEKKRQAAVLECEAMELLVERIAIHDRDVVGNGFHRDAMYRSMVSEFSAAGRIPQGSVEFAFSDARTVSQELPAVRESFAVGRVSAAHVREIARASAIVAEAIRNRRVDAAVMGLYEAAVLVFAERETAARTAAHAREVAAALVGETVNDRHTRAAGERGVKVRSVGDGLALLTAVLPEWVAVAIADRLAQMARQVIRNRDRESAAAGDDEPRTDANRHASTSTKTDANAATAADGGKIFSDDTFAMDPDADSDADSDSDSSGVVTDTRTWDQIQ
;
A
#
# COMPACT_ATOMS: atom_id res chain seq x y z
N MET A 1 -47.61 0.14 -25.29
CA MET A 1 -47.79 -0.85 -24.22
C MET A 1 -46.75 -0.55 -23.11
N ALA A 2 -47.22 -0.12 -21.94
CA ALA A 2 -46.33 0.05 -20.79
C ALA A 2 -45.93 -1.33 -20.27
N GLN A 3 -44.65 -1.65 -20.26
CA GLN A 3 -44.15 -2.86 -19.60
C GLN A 3 -44.44 -2.74 -18.12
N LEU A 4 -45.10 -3.72 -17.52
CA LEU A 4 -45.28 -3.85 -16.09
C LEU A 4 -43.88 -4.08 -15.47
N ARG A 5 -43.41 -3.13 -14.68
CA ARG A 5 -42.17 -3.28 -13.91
C ARG A 5 -42.41 -4.31 -12.82
N THR A 6 -41.50 -5.25 -12.67
CA THR A 6 -41.52 -6.24 -11.60
C THR A 6 -40.84 -5.66 -10.34
N ASP A 7 -41.13 -6.22 -9.16
CA ASP A 7 -40.46 -5.83 -7.90
C ASP A 7 -38.94 -5.99 -8.02
N VAL A 8 -38.47 -6.98 -8.77
CA VAL A 8 -37.03 -7.21 -9.04
C VAL A 8 -36.44 -6.07 -9.86
N ASP A 9 -37.17 -5.53 -10.84
CA ASP A 9 -36.70 -4.40 -11.66
C ASP A 9 -36.55 -3.13 -10.81
N LEU A 10 -37.48 -2.91 -9.87
CA LEU A 10 -37.42 -1.77 -8.92
C LEU A 10 -36.22 -1.90 -7.99
N ASP A 11 -35.96 -3.09 -7.44
CA ASP A 11 -34.81 -3.39 -6.60
C ASP A 11 -33.48 -3.15 -7.35
N LEU A 12 -33.39 -3.58 -8.59
CA LEU A 12 -32.20 -3.37 -9.44
C LEU A 12 -31.98 -1.89 -9.75
N GLU A 13 -33.05 -1.14 -10.03
CA GLU A 13 -32.98 0.31 -10.27
C GLU A 13 -32.50 1.05 -9.02
N GLU A 14 -32.99 0.68 -7.83
CA GLU A 14 -32.55 1.28 -6.58
C GLU A 14 -31.08 1.01 -6.28
N ARG A 15 -30.62 -0.22 -6.43
CA ARG A 15 -29.21 -0.59 -6.27
C ARG A 15 -28.32 0.19 -7.23
N ARG A 16 -28.75 0.31 -8.50
CA ARG A 16 -28.01 1.05 -9.51
C ARG A 16 -27.92 2.53 -9.17
N ARG A 17 -29.02 3.13 -8.72
CA ARG A 17 -29.05 4.54 -8.28
C ARG A 17 -28.07 4.80 -7.14
N VAL A 18 -27.98 3.90 -6.15
CA VAL A 18 -27.06 4.02 -5.03
C VAL A 18 -25.59 3.88 -5.52
N LEU A 19 -25.31 2.92 -6.40
CA LEU A 19 -24.00 2.73 -7.01
C LEU A 19 -23.57 3.98 -7.80
N ASP A 20 -24.43 4.50 -8.67
CA ASP A 20 -24.14 5.67 -9.49
C ASP A 20 -23.89 6.91 -8.61
N ALA A 21 -24.68 7.09 -7.54
CA ALA A 21 -24.47 8.16 -6.59
C ALA A 21 -23.13 8.04 -5.84
N TRP A 22 -22.74 6.82 -5.47
CA TRP A 22 -21.44 6.57 -4.84
C TRP A 22 -20.28 6.85 -5.80
N VAL A 23 -20.35 6.40 -7.06
CA VAL A 23 -19.34 6.66 -8.10
C VAL A 23 -19.19 8.18 -8.31
N GLU A 24 -20.32 8.90 -8.39
CA GLU A 24 -20.27 10.36 -8.55
C GLU A 24 -19.60 11.04 -7.33
N LYS A 25 -19.85 10.55 -6.10
CA LYS A 25 -19.16 11.08 -4.91
C LYS A 25 -17.66 10.81 -4.94
N LYS A 26 -17.23 9.65 -5.44
CA LYS A 26 -15.80 9.33 -5.62
C LYS A 26 -15.16 10.26 -6.65
N ARG A 27 -15.86 10.57 -7.74
CA ARG A 27 -15.41 11.52 -8.75
C ARG A 27 -15.27 12.94 -8.17
N GLN A 28 -16.27 13.40 -7.41
CA GLN A 28 -16.22 14.72 -6.74
C GLN A 28 -15.07 14.79 -5.72
N ALA A 29 -14.82 13.73 -4.97
CA ALA A 29 -13.69 13.67 -4.05
C ALA A 29 -12.36 13.83 -4.81
N ALA A 30 -12.18 13.15 -5.95
CA ALA A 30 -10.97 13.29 -6.76
C ALA A 30 -10.78 14.72 -7.26
N VAL A 31 -11.85 15.43 -7.68
CA VAL A 31 -11.78 16.83 -8.06
C VAL A 31 -11.30 17.71 -6.91
N LEU A 32 -11.86 17.52 -5.70
CA LEU A 32 -11.45 18.29 -4.51
C LEU A 32 -9.99 17.98 -4.11
N GLU A 33 -9.55 16.73 -4.26
CA GLU A 33 -8.15 16.33 -4.03
C GLU A 33 -7.21 17.01 -5.05
N CYS A 34 -7.65 17.17 -6.31
CA CYS A 34 -6.91 17.92 -7.32
C CYS A 34 -6.81 19.41 -6.95
N GLU A 35 -7.92 20.03 -6.53
CA GLU A 35 -7.93 21.42 -6.08
C GLU A 35 -6.99 21.62 -4.87
N ALA A 36 -6.98 20.69 -3.92
CA ALA A 36 -6.06 20.73 -2.79
C ALA A 36 -4.59 20.60 -3.25
N MET A 37 -4.28 19.75 -4.23
CA MET A 37 -2.96 19.63 -4.83
C MET A 37 -2.53 20.94 -5.52
N GLU A 38 -3.44 21.66 -6.16
CA GLU A 38 -3.16 22.97 -6.78
C GLU A 38 -2.69 24.01 -5.75
N LEU A 39 -3.28 23.99 -4.54
CA LEU A 39 -2.83 24.85 -3.44
C LEU A 39 -1.41 24.52 -2.99
N LEU A 40 -1.02 23.23 -3.02
CA LEU A 40 0.36 22.82 -2.76
C LEU A 40 1.30 23.35 -3.84
N VAL A 41 0.91 23.30 -5.11
CA VAL A 41 1.70 23.87 -6.23
C VAL A 41 1.89 25.36 -6.03
N GLU A 42 0.83 26.09 -5.65
CA GLU A 42 0.91 27.53 -5.35
C GLU A 42 1.88 27.80 -4.19
N ARG A 43 1.80 27.02 -3.12
CA ARG A 43 2.70 27.15 -1.97
C ARG A 43 4.16 26.86 -2.32
N ILE A 44 4.42 25.87 -3.20
CA ILE A 44 5.75 25.61 -3.74
C ILE A 44 6.28 26.81 -4.50
N ALA A 45 5.46 27.45 -5.35
CA ALA A 45 5.85 28.61 -6.11
C ALA A 45 6.19 29.83 -5.20
N ILE A 46 5.52 29.97 -4.07
CA ILE A 46 5.85 30.98 -3.05
C ILE A 46 7.23 30.64 -2.45
N HIS A 47 7.43 29.41 -2.00
CA HIS A 47 8.69 28.95 -1.42
C HIS A 47 9.87 29.16 -2.40
N ASP A 48 9.71 28.80 -3.66
CA ASP A 48 10.76 28.93 -4.67
C ASP A 48 11.13 30.41 -4.91
N ARG A 49 10.18 31.35 -4.83
CA ARG A 49 10.46 32.79 -4.89
C ARG A 49 11.22 33.28 -3.66
N ASP A 50 10.83 32.85 -2.47
CA ASP A 50 11.44 33.27 -1.21
C ASP A 50 12.91 32.81 -1.12
N VAL A 51 13.21 31.64 -1.68
CA VAL A 51 14.55 31.03 -1.71
C VAL A 51 15.50 31.77 -2.67
N VAL A 52 15.00 32.44 -3.73
CA VAL A 52 15.85 33.17 -4.68
C VAL A 52 16.70 34.21 -3.97
N GLY A 53 16.17 34.87 -2.94
CA GLY A 53 16.91 35.88 -2.14
C GLY A 53 17.66 35.30 -0.93
N ASN A 54 17.37 34.05 -0.51
CA ASN A 54 17.80 33.46 0.75
C ASN A 54 18.28 32.00 0.60
N GLY A 55 19.07 31.70 -0.39
CA GLY A 55 19.48 30.32 -0.73
C GLY A 55 20.13 29.53 0.43
N PHE A 56 20.79 30.25 1.38
CA PHE A 56 21.38 29.64 2.58
C PHE A 56 20.35 29.01 3.52
N HIS A 57 19.12 29.52 3.54
CA HIS A 57 18.06 29.06 4.42
C HIS A 57 17.04 28.13 3.72
N ARG A 58 17.31 27.70 2.49
CA ARG A 58 16.39 26.89 1.69
C ARG A 58 15.80 25.70 2.45
N ASP A 59 16.66 24.87 3.04
CA ASP A 59 16.24 23.66 3.74
C ASP A 59 15.46 23.95 5.02
N ALA A 60 15.83 25.02 5.75
CA ALA A 60 15.08 25.45 6.91
C ALA A 60 13.70 25.97 6.56
N MET A 61 13.58 26.75 5.46
CA MET A 61 12.31 27.25 4.96
C MET A 61 11.41 26.10 4.47
N TYR A 62 12.00 25.12 3.78
CA TYR A 62 11.27 23.93 3.35
C TYR A 62 10.72 23.12 4.54
N ARG A 63 11.57 22.80 5.52
CA ARG A 63 11.13 22.09 6.75
C ARG A 63 10.05 22.87 7.52
N SER A 64 10.17 24.19 7.61
CA SER A 64 9.13 25.03 8.22
C SER A 64 7.81 24.91 7.49
N MET A 65 7.83 24.96 6.16
CA MET A 65 6.66 24.77 5.31
C MET A 65 6.00 23.41 5.51
N VAL A 66 6.80 22.34 5.53
CA VAL A 66 6.30 20.98 5.78
C VAL A 66 5.66 20.87 7.16
N SER A 67 6.32 21.42 8.22
CA SER A 67 5.79 21.41 9.59
C SER A 67 4.49 22.19 9.72
N GLU A 68 4.36 23.33 9.03
CA GLU A 68 3.16 24.15 9.01
C GLU A 68 1.96 23.37 8.41
N PHE A 69 2.15 22.71 7.26
CA PHE A 69 1.12 21.93 6.59
C PHE A 69 0.78 20.65 7.36
N SER A 70 1.78 20.02 7.97
CA SER A 70 1.58 18.87 8.86
C SER A 70 0.69 19.22 10.05
N ALA A 71 1.00 20.31 10.76
CA ALA A 71 0.23 20.75 11.91
C ALA A 71 -1.20 21.19 11.53
N ALA A 72 -1.34 21.98 10.46
CA ALA A 72 -2.65 22.47 10.00
C ALA A 72 -3.53 21.34 9.46
N GLY A 73 -2.95 20.43 8.67
CA GLY A 73 -3.64 19.29 8.08
C GLY A 73 -3.84 18.11 9.04
N ARG A 74 -3.14 18.08 10.18
CA ARG A 74 -3.07 16.93 11.12
C ARG A 74 -2.66 15.65 10.43
N ILE A 75 -1.65 15.76 9.57
CA ILE A 75 -1.09 14.65 8.80
C ILE A 75 0.43 14.55 9.06
N PRO A 76 1.03 13.35 8.99
CA PRO A 76 2.46 13.17 9.20
C PRO A 76 3.30 14.02 8.24
N GLN A 77 4.46 14.49 8.71
CA GLN A 77 5.37 15.32 7.89
C GLN A 77 5.81 14.60 6.62
N GLY A 78 6.14 13.32 6.70
CA GLY A 78 6.49 12.51 5.53
C GLY A 78 5.38 12.49 4.47
N SER A 79 4.10 12.36 4.89
CA SER A 79 2.96 12.43 3.96
C SER A 79 2.84 13.81 3.29
N VAL A 80 3.16 14.89 4.01
CA VAL A 80 3.21 16.25 3.46
C VAL A 80 4.35 16.39 2.44
N GLU A 81 5.53 15.87 2.75
CA GLU A 81 6.68 15.88 1.84
C GLU A 81 6.37 15.16 0.52
N PHE A 82 5.75 13.96 0.61
CA PHE A 82 5.29 13.25 -0.58
C PHE A 82 4.23 14.03 -1.34
N ALA A 83 3.25 14.64 -0.67
CA ALA A 83 2.23 15.45 -1.32
C ALA A 83 2.84 16.64 -2.07
N PHE A 84 3.84 17.33 -1.50
CA PHE A 84 4.58 18.38 -2.20
C PHE A 84 5.39 17.85 -3.38
N SER A 85 6.03 16.68 -3.23
CA SER A 85 6.77 16.03 -4.32
C SER A 85 5.84 15.66 -5.48
N ASP A 86 4.72 15.00 -5.18
CA ASP A 86 3.72 14.60 -6.18
C ASP A 86 3.12 15.84 -6.87
N ALA A 87 2.75 16.87 -6.11
CA ALA A 87 2.21 18.11 -6.66
C ALA A 87 3.20 18.77 -7.64
N ARG A 88 4.50 18.80 -7.30
CA ARG A 88 5.54 19.33 -8.17
C ARG A 88 5.67 18.50 -9.45
N THR A 89 5.76 17.19 -9.33
CA THR A 89 5.89 16.27 -10.47
C THR A 89 4.69 16.39 -11.41
N VAL A 90 3.48 16.32 -10.86
CA VAL A 90 2.25 16.36 -11.67
C VAL A 90 2.10 17.72 -12.38
N SER A 91 2.40 18.83 -11.70
CA SER A 91 2.26 20.15 -12.29
C SER A 91 3.31 20.44 -13.38
N GLN A 92 4.53 19.90 -13.26
CA GLN A 92 5.64 20.22 -14.15
C GLN A 92 5.86 19.18 -15.25
N GLU A 93 5.61 17.91 -14.97
CA GLU A 93 5.98 16.81 -15.84
C GLU A 93 4.79 16.02 -16.40
N LEU A 94 3.59 16.10 -15.77
CA LEU A 94 2.44 15.25 -16.10
C LEU A 94 1.15 16.06 -16.34
N PRO A 95 1.11 16.95 -17.33
CA PRO A 95 -0.04 17.83 -17.58
C PRO A 95 -1.31 17.08 -17.95
N ALA A 96 -1.24 15.98 -18.70
CA ALA A 96 -2.39 15.18 -19.09
C ALA A 96 -2.98 14.41 -17.90
N VAL A 97 -2.14 13.90 -16.99
CA VAL A 97 -2.59 13.30 -15.72
C VAL A 97 -3.29 14.32 -14.86
N ARG A 98 -2.74 15.53 -14.74
CA ARG A 98 -3.38 16.65 -14.02
C ARG A 98 -4.77 16.97 -14.57
N GLU A 99 -4.91 17.06 -15.90
CA GLU A 99 -6.20 17.30 -16.55
C GLU A 99 -7.22 16.19 -16.27
N SER A 100 -6.81 14.93 -16.38
CA SER A 100 -7.67 13.78 -16.07
C SER A 100 -8.09 13.76 -14.59
N PHE A 101 -7.20 14.15 -13.68
CA PHE A 101 -7.47 14.30 -12.25
C PHE A 101 -8.44 15.44 -11.96
N ALA A 102 -8.27 16.60 -12.58
CA ALA A 102 -9.12 17.77 -12.41
C ALA A 102 -10.60 17.51 -12.78
N VAL A 103 -10.85 16.59 -13.70
CA VAL A 103 -12.22 16.19 -14.06
C VAL A 103 -12.69 14.91 -13.33
N GLY A 104 -11.84 14.37 -12.44
CA GLY A 104 -12.16 13.21 -11.61
C GLY A 104 -12.22 11.88 -12.35
N ARG A 105 -11.53 11.74 -13.50
CA ARG A 105 -11.40 10.45 -14.21
C ARG A 105 -10.42 9.50 -13.54
N VAL A 106 -9.41 10.05 -12.87
CA VAL A 106 -8.47 9.31 -12.01
C VAL A 106 -8.52 9.85 -10.59
N SER A 107 -8.22 9.02 -9.59
CA SER A 107 -8.16 9.43 -8.18
C SER A 107 -6.75 9.82 -7.77
N ALA A 108 -6.57 10.46 -6.60
CA ALA A 108 -5.26 10.78 -6.03
C ALA A 108 -4.35 9.55 -5.90
N ALA A 109 -4.92 8.37 -5.59
CA ALA A 109 -4.16 7.12 -5.55
C ALA A 109 -3.57 6.76 -6.92
N HIS A 110 -4.31 6.93 -8.02
CA HIS A 110 -3.76 6.75 -9.38
C HIS A 110 -2.66 7.75 -9.67
N VAL A 111 -2.90 9.03 -9.36
CA VAL A 111 -1.94 10.13 -9.60
C VAL A 111 -0.62 9.85 -8.90
N ARG A 112 -0.66 9.43 -7.62
CA ARG A 112 0.52 9.06 -6.83
C ARG A 112 1.33 7.94 -7.48
N GLU A 113 0.67 6.86 -7.92
CA GLU A 113 1.35 5.74 -8.55
C GLU A 113 1.94 6.10 -9.92
N ILE A 114 1.24 6.92 -10.71
CA ILE A 114 1.73 7.42 -11.99
C ILE A 114 2.94 8.33 -11.77
N ALA A 115 2.87 9.28 -10.84
CA ALA A 115 3.98 10.18 -10.52
C ALA A 115 5.19 9.40 -9.99
N ARG A 116 5.00 8.41 -9.12
CA ARG A 116 6.08 7.56 -8.63
C ARG A 116 6.78 6.80 -9.76
N ALA A 117 6.03 6.20 -10.68
CA ALA A 117 6.59 5.44 -11.78
C ALA A 117 7.26 6.33 -12.84
N SER A 118 6.81 7.60 -13.02
CA SER A 118 7.42 8.55 -13.97
C SER A 118 8.85 8.94 -13.59
N ALA A 119 9.26 8.77 -12.34
CA ALA A 119 10.59 9.12 -11.86
C ALA A 119 11.73 8.47 -12.68
N ILE A 120 11.52 7.23 -13.16
CA ILE A 120 12.44 6.49 -14.01
C ILE A 120 12.61 7.20 -15.36
N VAL A 121 11.52 7.67 -15.95
CA VAL A 121 11.52 8.41 -17.22
C VAL A 121 12.17 9.77 -17.03
N ALA A 122 11.81 10.50 -15.97
CA ALA A 122 12.38 11.79 -15.63
C ALA A 122 13.90 11.70 -15.41
N GLU A 123 14.38 10.65 -14.72
CA GLU A 123 15.81 10.38 -14.56
C GLU A 123 16.50 10.11 -15.90
N ALA A 124 15.89 9.30 -16.77
CA ALA A 124 16.45 9.00 -18.08
C ALA A 124 16.53 10.25 -18.97
N ILE A 125 15.55 11.16 -18.89
CA ILE A 125 15.56 12.46 -19.58
C ILE A 125 16.68 13.34 -19.01
N ARG A 126 16.79 13.48 -17.69
CA ARG A 126 17.87 14.26 -17.04
C ARG A 126 19.25 13.76 -17.44
N ASN A 127 19.41 12.45 -17.54
CA ASN A 127 20.66 11.81 -17.97
C ASN A 127 20.84 11.77 -19.49
N ARG A 128 19.94 12.40 -20.27
CA ARG A 128 19.97 12.44 -21.75
C ARG A 128 19.99 11.07 -22.41
N ARG A 129 19.42 10.05 -21.75
CA ARG A 129 19.26 8.70 -22.32
C ARG A 129 18.08 8.62 -23.27
N VAL A 130 17.04 9.42 -23.00
CA VAL A 130 15.84 9.53 -23.83
C VAL A 130 15.47 10.99 -24.03
N ASP A 131 14.67 11.27 -25.05
CA ASP A 131 14.15 12.61 -25.36
C ASP A 131 13.05 13.03 -24.36
N ALA A 132 12.90 14.34 -24.13
CA ALA A 132 11.86 14.88 -23.23
C ALA A 132 10.43 14.51 -23.67
N ALA A 133 10.20 14.32 -24.97
CA ALA A 133 8.91 13.91 -25.51
C ALA A 133 8.45 12.53 -25.01
N VAL A 134 9.37 11.71 -24.50
CA VAL A 134 9.05 10.38 -23.92
C VAL A 134 8.11 10.49 -22.72
N MET A 135 8.16 11.58 -21.94
CA MET A 135 7.23 11.79 -20.84
C MET A 135 5.78 11.88 -21.32
N GLY A 136 5.51 12.58 -22.41
CA GLY A 136 4.16 12.64 -23.00
C GLY A 136 3.69 11.29 -23.54
N LEU A 137 4.59 10.45 -24.07
CA LEU A 137 4.25 9.08 -24.47
C LEU A 137 3.91 8.20 -23.25
N TYR A 138 4.67 8.38 -22.17
CA TYR A 138 4.38 7.72 -20.90
C TYR A 138 2.98 8.07 -20.38
N GLU A 139 2.66 9.38 -20.27
CA GLU A 139 1.35 9.83 -19.83
C GLU A 139 0.22 9.23 -20.67
N ALA A 140 0.32 9.34 -22.00
CA ALA A 140 -0.71 8.85 -22.91
C ALA A 140 -0.96 7.34 -22.74
N ALA A 141 0.11 6.55 -22.63
CA ALA A 141 0.01 5.10 -22.46
C ALA A 141 -0.62 4.72 -21.11
N VAL A 142 -0.24 5.40 -20.04
CA VAL A 142 -0.71 5.06 -18.68
C VAL A 142 -2.14 5.53 -18.45
N LEU A 143 -2.54 6.71 -18.95
CA LEU A 143 -3.88 7.26 -18.73
C LEU A 143 -4.98 6.40 -19.34
N VAL A 144 -4.79 5.86 -20.53
CA VAL A 144 -5.76 4.96 -21.18
C VAL A 144 -6.10 3.76 -20.30
N PHE A 145 -5.14 3.30 -19.53
CA PHE A 145 -5.30 2.18 -18.59
C PHE A 145 -5.87 2.68 -17.24
N ALA A 146 -5.32 3.75 -16.69
CA ALA A 146 -5.68 4.28 -15.37
C ALA A 146 -7.15 4.70 -15.25
N GLU A 147 -7.74 5.23 -16.32
CA GLU A 147 -9.16 5.65 -16.35
C GLU A 147 -10.15 4.47 -16.28
N ARG A 148 -9.68 3.23 -16.39
CA ARG A 148 -10.50 2.01 -16.44
C ARG A 148 -10.19 1.00 -15.35
N GLU A 149 -9.03 1.14 -14.73
CA GLU A 149 -8.49 0.15 -13.81
C GLU A 149 -8.28 0.71 -12.40
N THR A 150 -7.95 -0.13 -11.46
CA THR A 150 -7.63 0.28 -10.08
C THR A 150 -6.23 0.91 -10.00
N ALA A 151 -5.98 1.74 -8.98
CA ALA A 151 -4.67 2.35 -8.76
C ALA A 151 -3.54 1.31 -8.63
N ALA A 152 -3.79 0.18 -7.97
CA ALA A 152 -2.82 -0.90 -7.82
C ALA A 152 -2.43 -1.54 -9.17
N ARG A 153 -3.41 -1.77 -10.06
CA ARG A 153 -3.14 -2.27 -11.42
C ARG A 153 -2.44 -1.22 -12.27
N THR A 154 -2.84 0.05 -12.10
CA THR A 154 -2.18 1.19 -12.75
C THR A 154 -0.71 1.30 -12.32
N ALA A 155 -0.38 1.07 -11.06
CA ALA A 155 0.99 1.07 -10.57
C ALA A 155 1.88 0.02 -11.27
N ALA A 156 1.36 -1.19 -11.48
CA ALA A 156 2.09 -2.24 -12.20
C ALA A 156 2.31 -1.85 -13.66
N HIS A 157 1.22 -1.43 -14.34
CA HIS A 157 1.27 -1.01 -15.74
C HIS A 157 2.19 0.20 -15.96
N ALA A 158 2.11 1.23 -15.12
CA ALA A 158 2.93 2.43 -15.20
C ALA A 158 4.43 2.11 -15.09
N ARG A 159 4.81 1.20 -14.18
CA ARG A 159 6.22 0.73 -14.07
C ARG A 159 6.68 -0.03 -15.31
N GLU A 160 5.83 -0.85 -15.90
CA GLU A 160 6.15 -1.57 -17.15
C GLU A 160 6.33 -0.61 -18.31
N VAL A 161 5.41 0.35 -18.49
CA VAL A 161 5.49 1.37 -19.55
C VAL A 161 6.75 2.22 -19.38
N ALA A 162 7.04 2.70 -18.15
CA ALA A 162 8.24 3.49 -17.87
C ALA A 162 9.51 2.71 -18.21
N ALA A 163 9.62 1.45 -17.80
CA ALA A 163 10.77 0.59 -18.11
C ALA A 163 10.93 0.34 -19.62
N ALA A 164 9.83 0.10 -20.32
CA ALA A 164 9.85 -0.13 -21.76
C ALA A 164 10.30 1.12 -22.54
N LEU A 165 9.81 2.31 -22.18
CA LEU A 165 10.15 3.57 -22.83
C LEU A 165 11.60 3.98 -22.62
N VAL A 166 12.18 3.66 -21.48
CA VAL A 166 13.58 3.94 -21.15
C VAL A 166 14.52 2.87 -21.72
N GLY A 167 13.99 1.75 -22.21
CA GLY A 167 14.78 0.61 -22.67
C GLY A 167 15.52 -0.10 -21.54
N GLU A 168 14.95 -0.08 -20.33
CA GLU A 168 15.53 -0.71 -19.16
C GLU A 168 15.45 -2.23 -19.25
N THR A 169 16.60 -2.88 -19.13
CA THR A 169 16.66 -4.35 -19.16
C THR A 169 16.11 -4.94 -17.84
N VAL A 170 15.75 -6.24 -17.88
CA VAL A 170 15.34 -6.98 -16.67
C VAL A 170 16.46 -6.92 -15.62
N ASN A 171 17.72 -7.02 -16.05
CA ASN A 171 18.87 -6.96 -15.16
C ASN A 171 19.01 -5.60 -14.47
N ASP A 172 18.78 -4.50 -15.19
CA ASP A 172 18.83 -3.14 -14.62
C ASP A 172 17.74 -2.96 -13.55
N ARG A 173 16.54 -3.47 -13.81
CA ARG A 173 15.43 -3.49 -12.84
C ARG A 173 15.77 -4.29 -11.58
N HIS A 174 16.36 -5.49 -11.76
CA HIS A 174 16.82 -6.30 -10.63
C HIS A 174 17.91 -5.61 -9.82
N THR A 175 18.85 -4.95 -10.48
CA THR A 175 19.93 -4.21 -9.83
C THR A 175 19.39 -3.02 -9.02
N ARG A 176 18.42 -2.27 -9.57
CA ARG A 176 17.75 -1.19 -8.83
C ARG A 176 16.98 -1.73 -7.63
N ALA A 177 16.14 -2.74 -7.82
CA ALA A 177 15.38 -3.37 -6.75
C ALA A 177 16.28 -3.98 -5.65
N ALA A 178 17.50 -4.38 -6.01
CA ALA A 178 18.48 -4.86 -5.02
C ALA A 178 18.91 -3.75 -4.04
N GLY A 179 18.92 -2.50 -4.47
CA GLY A 179 19.22 -1.34 -3.60
C GLY A 179 18.12 -1.04 -2.57
N GLU A 180 16.90 -1.50 -2.81
CA GLU A 180 15.76 -1.30 -1.91
C GLU A 180 15.63 -2.40 -0.83
N ARG A 181 16.54 -3.40 -0.85
CA ARG A 181 16.53 -4.47 0.14
C ARG A 181 16.82 -3.92 1.52
N GLY A 182 16.04 -4.35 2.51
CA GLY A 182 16.22 -3.91 3.87
C GLY A 182 15.27 -4.60 4.82
N VAL A 183 15.56 -4.48 6.11
CA VAL A 183 14.72 -4.98 7.18
C VAL A 183 14.50 -3.81 8.16
N LYS A 184 13.23 -3.56 8.48
CA LYS A 184 12.83 -2.53 9.44
C LYS A 184 12.03 -3.18 10.55
N VAL A 185 12.29 -2.77 11.78
CA VAL A 185 11.50 -3.18 12.96
C VAL A 185 10.95 -1.91 13.58
N ARG A 186 9.64 -1.87 13.78
CA ARG A 186 8.95 -0.75 14.42
C ARG A 186 8.10 -1.27 15.57
N SER A 187 8.20 -0.62 16.73
CA SER A 187 7.28 -0.88 17.83
C SER A 187 5.87 -0.41 17.46
N VAL A 188 4.86 -1.23 17.76
CA VAL A 188 3.43 -0.89 17.57
C VAL A 188 2.68 -0.79 18.91
N GLY A 189 3.41 -0.77 20.05
CA GLY A 189 2.84 -0.72 21.38
C GLY A 189 2.55 -2.11 21.96
N ASP A 190 2.18 -2.14 23.24
CA ASP A 190 1.78 -3.34 24.00
C ASP A 190 2.75 -4.53 23.90
N GLY A 191 4.06 -4.25 23.76
CA GLY A 191 5.09 -5.27 23.62
C GLY A 191 5.15 -5.92 22.23
N LEU A 192 4.42 -5.38 21.25
CA LEU A 192 4.40 -5.86 19.85
C LEU A 192 5.31 -5.01 18.97
N ALA A 193 5.84 -5.63 17.91
CA ALA A 193 6.61 -4.95 16.88
C ALA A 193 6.21 -5.46 15.50
N LEU A 194 6.21 -4.55 14.53
CA LEU A 194 6.07 -4.84 13.11
C LEU A 194 7.45 -5.04 12.51
N LEU A 195 7.67 -6.21 11.91
CA LEU A 195 8.86 -6.53 11.11
C LEU A 195 8.49 -6.41 9.63
N THR A 196 9.10 -5.48 8.93
CA THR A 196 8.96 -5.32 7.48
C THR A 196 10.29 -5.65 6.81
N ALA A 197 10.27 -6.53 5.83
CA ALA A 197 11.46 -6.93 5.10
C ALA A 197 11.22 -6.84 3.58
N VAL A 198 12.08 -6.11 2.87
CA VAL A 198 12.16 -6.10 1.41
C VAL A 198 13.29 -7.02 0.99
N LEU A 199 12.94 -8.16 0.41
CA LEU A 199 13.85 -9.26 0.12
C LEU A 199 13.60 -9.78 -1.31
N PRO A 200 14.54 -10.53 -1.91
CA PRO A 200 14.25 -11.29 -3.13
C PRO A 200 13.02 -12.19 -2.90
N GLU A 201 12.14 -12.26 -3.89
CA GLU A 201 10.85 -12.96 -3.79
C GLU A 201 10.99 -14.39 -3.25
N TRP A 202 11.94 -15.17 -3.78
CA TRP A 202 12.17 -16.54 -3.34
C TRP A 202 12.59 -16.63 -1.86
N VAL A 203 13.33 -15.65 -1.34
CA VAL A 203 13.71 -15.58 0.08
C VAL A 203 12.49 -15.25 0.94
N ALA A 204 11.70 -14.25 0.53
CA ALA A 204 10.51 -13.85 1.26
C ALA A 204 9.49 -15.00 1.35
N VAL A 205 9.26 -15.73 0.25
CA VAL A 205 8.39 -16.92 0.23
C VAL A 205 8.93 -18.01 1.15
N ALA A 206 10.23 -18.31 1.10
CA ALA A 206 10.84 -19.35 1.96
C ALA A 206 10.71 -18.99 3.46
N ILE A 207 10.88 -17.71 3.82
CA ILE A 207 10.70 -17.23 5.20
C ILE A 207 9.24 -17.37 5.63
N ALA A 208 8.30 -16.92 4.79
CA ALA A 208 6.87 -17.00 5.06
C ALA A 208 6.42 -18.46 5.27
N ASP A 209 6.86 -19.38 4.42
CA ASP A 209 6.57 -20.81 4.55
C ASP A 209 7.14 -21.37 5.84
N ARG A 210 8.36 -21.00 6.21
CA ARG A 210 9.00 -21.45 7.45
C ARG A 210 8.22 -20.96 8.68
N LEU A 211 7.83 -19.69 8.70
CA LEU A 211 7.02 -19.12 9.78
C LEU A 211 5.65 -19.81 9.89
N ALA A 212 4.99 -20.07 8.76
CA ALA A 212 3.73 -20.80 8.72
C ALA A 212 3.86 -22.24 9.25
N GLN A 213 4.97 -22.93 8.96
CA GLN A 213 5.25 -24.26 9.50
C GLN A 213 5.45 -24.21 11.02
N MET A 214 6.22 -23.25 11.52
CA MET A 214 6.44 -23.05 12.96
C MET A 214 5.13 -22.76 13.69
N ALA A 215 4.31 -21.85 13.18
CA ALA A 215 3.01 -21.52 13.75
C ALA A 215 2.08 -22.75 13.85
N ARG A 216 2.00 -23.53 12.78
CA ARG A 216 1.23 -24.80 12.78
C ARG A 216 1.76 -25.81 13.79
N GLN A 217 3.07 -25.85 14.02
CA GLN A 217 3.66 -26.74 15.03
C GLN A 217 3.30 -26.30 16.45
N VAL A 218 3.36 -25.00 16.74
CA VAL A 218 2.97 -24.43 18.04
C VAL A 218 1.50 -24.71 18.34
N ILE A 219 0.61 -24.50 17.36
CA ILE A 219 -0.83 -24.79 17.52
C ILE A 219 -1.03 -26.27 17.84
N ARG A 220 -0.45 -27.17 17.07
CA ARG A 220 -0.57 -28.62 17.32
C ARG A 220 -0.04 -29.05 18.69
N ASN A 221 1.05 -28.44 19.16
CA ASN A 221 1.59 -28.77 20.49
C ASN A 221 0.65 -28.29 21.59
N ARG A 222 0.10 -27.07 21.46
CA ARG A 222 -0.90 -26.52 22.40
C ARG A 222 -2.15 -27.39 22.48
N ASP A 223 -2.65 -27.85 21.34
CA ASP A 223 -3.83 -28.74 21.28
C ASP A 223 -3.56 -30.08 21.96
N ARG A 224 -2.34 -30.63 21.82
CA ARG A 224 -1.92 -31.85 22.52
C ARG A 224 -1.80 -31.66 24.04
N GLU A 225 -1.24 -30.52 24.49
CA GLU A 225 -1.14 -30.20 25.91
C GLU A 225 -2.54 -30.00 26.52
N SER A 226 -3.44 -29.34 25.82
CA SER A 226 -4.83 -29.15 26.26
C SER A 226 -5.58 -30.50 26.34
N ALA A 227 -5.35 -31.41 25.39
CA ALA A 227 -5.95 -32.74 25.42
C ALA A 227 -5.39 -33.60 26.57
N ALA A 228 -4.08 -33.48 26.86
CA ALA A 228 -3.45 -34.20 27.97
C ALA A 228 -3.90 -33.68 29.35
N ALA A 229 -4.14 -32.38 29.47
CA ALA A 229 -4.63 -31.77 30.69
C ALA A 229 -6.12 -32.09 31.00
N GLY A 230 -6.90 -32.44 29.97
CA GLY A 230 -8.32 -32.83 30.11
C GLY A 230 -8.53 -34.29 30.58
N ASP A 231 -7.51 -35.12 30.58
CA ASP A 231 -7.59 -36.55 30.94
C ASP A 231 -7.26 -36.83 32.42
N ASP A 232 -6.89 -35.83 33.21
CA ASP A 232 -6.45 -35.95 34.61
C ASP A 232 -7.54 -35.46 35.63
N GLU A 233 -8.81 -35.51 35.27
CA GLU A 233 -9.86 -35.42 36.28
C GLU A 233 -10.04 -36.79 36.97
N PRO A 234 -9.93 -36.89 38.32
CA PRO A 234 -10.15 -38.14 39.03
C PRO A 234 -11.59 -38.60 38.84
N ARG A 235 -11.76 -39.74 38.13
CA ARG A 235 -13.04 -40.43 38.06
C ARG A 235 -13.48 -40.80 39.46
N THR A 236 -14.36 -40.03 40.06
CA THR A 236 -15.16 -40.46 41.21
C THR A 236 -16.14 -41.52 40.75
N ASP A 237 -15.89 -42.75 41.19
CA ASP A 237 -16.82 -43.85 41.09
C ASP A 237 -18.14 -43.52 41.82
N ALA A 238 -19.16 -43.11 41.07
CA ALA A 238 -20.53 -43.20 41.53
C ALA A 238 -21.50 -43.20 40.34
N ASN A 239 -21.93 -44.30 40.00
CA ASN A 239 -23.28 -44.70 39.63
C ASN A 239 -23.35 -45.61 38.38
N ARG A 240 -23.39 -46.90 38.69
CA ARG A 240 -23.79 -47.95 37.79
C ARG A 240 -25.32 -47.95 37.78
N HIS A 241 -26.01 -47.56 36.74
CA HIS A 241 -27.30 -48.12 36.27
C HIS A 241 -27.65 -47.64 34.85
N ALA A 242 -27.69 -48.61 34.01
CA ALA A 242 -28.53 -48.90 32.84
C ALA A 242 -29.29 -47.72 32.15
N SER A 243 -29.06 -47.57 30.86
CA SER A 243 -30.13 -47.81 29.88
C SER A 243 -29.59 -47.84 28.46
N THR A 244 -29.99 -48.84 27.78
CA THR A 244 -29.88 -49.28 26.41
C THR A 244 -30.37 -48.27 25.35
N SER A 245 -29.76 -48.45 24.11
CA SER A 245 -30.39 -48.09 22.81
C SER A 245 -30.20 -46.63 22.39
N THR A 246 -29.76 -46.30 21.21
CA THR A 246 -29.94 -46.88 19.89
C THR A 246 -28.84 -46.34 18.95
N LYS A 247 -28.33 -47.19 18.06
CA LYS A 247 -27.55 -46.83 16.91
C LYS A 247 -28.36 -45.92 15.99
N THR A 248 -27.76 -44.86 15.47
CA THR A 248 -28.08 -44.33 14.14
C THR A 248 -26.78 -43.89 13.47
N ASP A 249 -26.43 -44.65 12.46
CA ASP A 249 -25.39 -44.34 11.51
C ASP A 249 -25.81 -43.12 10.68
N ALA A 250 -24.96 -42.10 10.64
CA ALA A 250 -25.01 -41.13 9.56
C ALA A 250 -23.57 -40.78 9.16
N ASN A 251 -23.12 -41.48 8.17
CA ASN A 251 -21.96 -41.22 7.38
C ASN A 251 -22.16 -39.90 6.61
N ALA A 252 -21.32 -38.90 6.82
CA ALA A 252 -21.19 -37.77 5.91
C ALA A 252 -19.73 -37.37 5.86
N ALA A 253 -19.08 -37.81 4.81
CA ALA A 253 -17.83 -37.30 4.34
C ALA A 253 -17.97 -35.81 4.08
N THR A 254 -17.13 -35.01 4.73
CA THR A 254 -16.95 -33.61 4.29
C THR A 254 -15.49 -33.40 3.98
N ALA A 255 -15.26 -33.14 2.69
CA ALA A 255 -14.01 -32.83 2.09
C ALA A 255 -13.34 -31.64 2.81
N ALA A 256 -12.03 -31.77 2.96
CA ALA A 256 -11.15 -30.70 3.37
C ALA A 256 -11.22 -29.56 2.35
N ASP A 257 -11.91 -28.49 2.67
CA ASP A 257 -11.75 -27.20 2.01
C ASP A 257 -10.60 -26.48 2.72
N GLY A 258 -9.48 -26.42 2.02
CA GLY A 258 -8.32 -25.62 2.39
C GLY A 258 -8.66 -24.15 2.27
N GLY A 259 -9.24 -23.59 3.32
CA GLY A 259 -9.54 -22.16 3.41
C GLY A 259 -8.28 -21.35 3.14
N LYS A 260 -8.29 -20.62 2.02
CA LYS A 260 -7.36 -19.53 1.71
C LYS A 260 -7.44 -18.51 2.82
N ILE A 261 -6.46 -18.47 3.71
CA ILE A 261 -6.29 -17.44 4.76
C ILE A 261 -5.57 -16.20 4.20
N PHE A 262 -5.47 -16.08 2.92
CA PHE A 262 -5.09 -14.84 2.26
C PHE A 262 -6.30 -14.34 1.48
N SER A 263 -7.20 -13.64 2.17
CA SER A 263 -8.02 -12.65 1.50
C SER A 263 -7.07 -11.60 0.97
N ASP A 264 -7.19 -11.36 -0.32
CA ASP A 264 -6.48 -10.36 -1.13
C ASP A 264 -7.02 -8.95 -0.80
N ASP A 265 -7.14 -8.66 0.50
CA ASP A 265 -7.19 -7.30 1.00
C ASP A 265 -5.75 -6.84 1.08
N THR A 266 -5.29 -6.33 -0.04
CA THR A 266 -4.13 -5.47 -0.11
C THR A 266 -4.41 -4.31 0.83
N PHE A 267 -4.02 -4.46 2.09
CA PHE A 267 -3.77 -3.34 2.96
C PHE A 267 -2.75 -2.50 2.20
N ALA A 268 -3.24 -1.46 1.55
CA ALA A 268 -2.39 -0.41 1.05
C ALA A 268 -1.74 0.19 2.30
N MET A 269 -0.63 -0.41 2.67
CA MET A 269 0.23 0.07 3.73
C MET A 269 0.76 1.39 3.22
N ASP A 270 0.24 2.47 3.76
CA ASP A 270 0.73 3.81 3.54
C ASP A 270 2.19 3.81 4.05
N PRO A 271 3.20 3.91 3.17
CA PRO A 271 4.60 3.86 3.60
C PRO A 271 4.99 5.05 4.46
N ASP A 272 4.07 6.00 4.68
CA ASP A 272 4.35 7.30 5.25
C ASP A 272 3.91 7.47 6.71
N ALA A 273 3.44 6.42 7.37
CA ALA A 273 2.99 6.51 8.76
C ALA A 273 4.15 6.61 9.80
N ASP A 274 5.39 6.83 9.40
CA ASP A 274 6.55 6.53 10.25
C ASP A 274 7.53 7.66 10.52
N SER A 275 7.13 8.93 10.56
CA SER A 275 8.09 9.99 10.91
C SER A 275 7.85 10.74 12.22
N ASP A 276 6.92 10.30 13.07
CA ASP A 276 6.74 10.92 14.38
C ASP A 276 7.22 9.98 15.50
N ALA A 277 8.54 9.85 15.65
CA ALA A 277 9.13 9.45 16.93
C ALA A 277 9.71 10.71 17.55
N ASP A 278 9.00 11.21 18.55
CA ASP A 278 9.46 12.24 19.47
C ASP A 278 10.89 11.96 19.93
N SER A 279 11.69 13.03 19.86
CA SER A 279 13.00 13.11 20.50
C SER A 279 12.84 13.18 22.02
N ASP A 280 12.55 12.06 22.65
CA ASP A 280 12.85 11.83 24.04
C ASP A 280 14.01 10.85 24.15
N SER A 281 15.10 11.40 24.65
CA SER A 281 16.35 10.73 24.98
C SER A 281 16.10 9.61 25.97
N ASP A 282 15.95 8.37 25.48
CA ASP A 282 16.31 7.20 26.27
C ASP A 282 17.12 6.23 25.42
N SER A 283 18.34 5.97 25.92
CA SER A 283 19.38 5.22 25.25
C SER A 283 19.07 3.73 25.25
N SER A 284 18.23 3.27 24.32
CA SER A 284 18.18 1.86 23.94
C SER A 284 18.70 1.75 22.52
N GLY A 285 19.91 1.19 22.38
CA GLY A 285 20.68 1.14 21.16
C GLY A 285 19.93 0.47 20.01
N VAL A 286 19.57 1.26 19.01
CA VAL A 286 19.23 0.76 17.69
C VAL A 286 20.53 0.30 17.04
N VAL A 287 20.78 -1.01 17.05
CA VAL A 287 21.85 -1.62 16.27
C VAL A 287 21.41 -1.64 14.81
N THR A 288 21.70 -0.57 14.08
CA THR A 288 21.67 -0.59 12.63
C THR A 288 22.93 -1.27 12.12
N ASP A 289 22.84 -2.56 11.85
CA ASP A 289 23.91 -3.29 11.17
C ASP A 289 23.88 -2.91 9.67
N THR A 290 24.78 -2.02 9.26
CA THR A 290 24.90 -1.55 7.88
C THR A 290 25.80 -2.43 7.03
N ARG A 291 26.19 -3.61 7.51
CA ARG A 291 27.05 -4.53 6.74
C ARG A 291 26.29 -5.16 5.58
N THR A 292 26.88 -5.13 4.40
CA THR A 292 26.38 -5.85 3.23
C THR A 292 26.54 -7.37 3.45
N TRP A 293 25.67 -8.16 2.82
CA TRP A 293 25.66 -9.62 2.92
C TRP A 293 27.02 -10.29 2.60
N ASP A 294 27.85 -9.65 1.80
CA ASP A 294 29.20 -10.13 1.44
C ASP A 294 30.23 -9.95 2.58
N GLN A 295 29.87 -9.30 3.67
CA GLN A 295 30.75 -9.08 4.85
C GLN A 295 30.41 -10.01 6.02
N ILE A 296 29.44 -10.91 5.84
CA ILE A 296 28.95 -11.82 6.91
C ILE A 296 29.32 -13.30 6.60
N GLN A 297 30.20 -13.55 5.61
CA GLN A 297 30.80 -14.90 5.40
C GLN A 297 32.16 -15.00 6.07
#